data_53c109674c127b0b4805db1e7bf6bc88
#
_entry.id   53c109674c127b0b4805db1e7bf6bc88
#
_cell.length_a   1.000
_cell.length_b   1.000
_cell.length_c   1.000
_cell.angle_alpha   90.00
_cell.angle_beta   90.00
_cell.angle_gamma   90.00
#
_symmetry.space_group_name_H-M   'P 1'
#
loop_
_entity.id
_entity.type
_entity.pdbx_description
1 polymer ?
#
loop_
_entity_poly.entity_id
_entity_poly.type
_entity_poly.pdbx_seq_one_letter_code
_entity_poly.pdbx_strand_id
1 'polypeptide(L)'
;MRIPPYFPRLGALGLACALALPAQAAERAWSYSYNALGLIERADGPRTDVQDVTLYAYDSRGNLTQVTNALGQVTRLGDYDERGKPGSITDANGVTSSLAYTGVDGWLASVSTAGSTTRFDYDAVGQITRVTRGDGSWLSYEYDDARRLVAIGNNLGERLEYDVDTKGNRTAQRIKDASGSLVRQQQWTYDELGRLLRAVGAGGQTRSFAYDLNDNPVGETNPRQFAHSQAFDALDRLVGQSDPLGGKTQLAYDAQDNLTEVKDPRGVTTRYEYDG
;
A
#
# COMPACT_ATOMS: atom_id res chain seq x y z
N MET A 1 -7.01 -0.63 0.83
CA MET A 1 -6.80 -1.57 1.94
C MET A 1 -6.53 -0.71 3.18
N ARG A 2 -7.47 -0.62 4.13
CA ARG A 2 -7.33 0.23 5.32
C ARG A 2 -6.82 -0.63 6.47
N ILE A 3 -5.75 -0.20 7.11
CA ILE A 3 -5.23 -0.78 8.35
C ILE A 3 -5.85 0.02 9.51
N PRO A 4 -6.54 -0.58 10.48
CA PRO A 4 -7.02 0.14 11.66
C PRO A 4 -5.94 0.16 12.76
N PRO A 5 -5.82 1.26 13.52
CA PRO A 5 -5.00 1.30 14.73
C PRO A 5 -5.81 0.81 15.93
N TYR A 6 -5.30 -0.17 16.66
CA TYR A 6 -5.80 -0.53 17.98
C TYR A 6 -4.71 -0.29 19.03
N PHE A 7 -4.93 0.66 19.93
CA PHE A 7 -4.24 0.76 21.21
C PHE A 7 -5.20 0.40 22.34
N PRO A 8 -4.89 -0.56 23.23
CA PRO A 8 -5.67 -0.74 24.46
C PRO A 8 -5.14 0.14 25.58
N ARG A 9 -6.09 0.72 26.32
CA ARG A 9 -5.87 1.50 27.53
C ARG A 9 -5.39 0.59 28.67
N LEU A 10 -4.34 0.99 29.36
CA LEU A 10 -3.92 0.45 30.65
C LEU A 10 -4.81 0.99 31.78
N GLY A 11 -5.44 0.09 32.50
CA GLY A 11 -6.05 0.35 33.80
C GLY A 11 -5.17 -0.24 34.89
N ALA A 12 -4.98 0.52 35.97
CA ALA A 12 -4.07 0.24 37.07
C ALA A 12 -4.66 -0.69 38.15
N LEU A 13 -3.77 -1.30 38.90
CA LEU A 13 -3.74 -1.75 40.31
C LEU A 13 -3.81 -3.25 40.58
N GLY A 14 -2.78 -3.65 41.32
CA GLY A 14 -2.81 -4.85 42.13
C GLY A 14 -1.41 -5.44 42.39
N LEU A 15 -0.72 -4.95 43.42
CA LEU A 15 0.53 -5.49 43.91
C LEU A 15 0.29 -6.88 44.53
N ALA A 16 0.73 -7.94 43.88
CA ALA A 16 0.94 -9.26 44.46
C ALA A 16 2.29 -9.78 44.00
N CYS A 17 3.24 -9.87 44.95
CA CYS A 17 4.48 -10.59 44.76
C CYS A 17 4.18 -12.07 44.47
N ALA A 18 4.16 -12.44 43.20
CA ALA A 18 4.29 -13.83 42.75
C ALA A 18 5.62 -13.96 42.04
N LEU A 19 6.42 -14.91 42.47
CA LEU A 19 7.65 -15.33 41.82
C LEU A 19 7.35 -15.58 40.34
N ALA A 20 7.73 -14.64 39.49
CA ALA A 20 7.64 -14.80 38.07
C ALA A 20 8.69 -15.84 37.62
N LEU A 21 8.23 -17.05 37.41
CA LEU A 21 8.94 -17.95 36.50
C LEU A 21 9.05 -17.21 35.14
N PRO A 22 10.23 -17.21 34.49
CA PRO A 22 10.32 -16.59 33.18
C PRO A 22 9.28 -17.26 32.28
N ALA A 23 8.29 -16.50 31.83
CA ALA A 23 7.41 -16.94 30.78
C ALA A 23 8.31 -17.16 29.55
N GLN A 24 8.60 -18.42 29.23
CA GLN A 24 9.19 -18.74 27.95
C GLN A 24 8.24 -18.17 26.90
N ALA A 25 8.69 -17.18 26.16
CA ALA A 25 7.98 -16.70 24.99
C ALA A 25 7.79 -17.93 24.09
N ALA A 26 6.55 -18.34 23.90
CA ALA A 26 6.26 -19.46 22.99
C ALA A 26 6.79 -19.05 21.62
N GLU A 27 7.78 -19.79 21.13
CA GLU A 27 8.36 -19.57 19.83
C GLU A 27 7.25 -19.78 18.79
N ARG A 28 6.92 -18.70 18.05
CA ARG A 28 5.90 -18.77 17.02
C ARG A 28 6.60 -19.08 15.70
N ALA A 29 6.54 -20.34 15.28
CA ALA A 29 7.20 -20.82 14.08
C ALA A 29 6.17 -21.30 13.05
N TRP A 30 6.48 -21.05 11.77
CA TRP A 30 5.81 -21.72 10.67
C TRP A 30 6.42 -23.10 10.45
N SER A 31 5.60 -24.12 10.21
CA SER A 31 6.08 -25.42 9.78
C SER A 31 5.53 -25.80 8.41
N TYR A 32 6.35 -26.51 7.63
CA TYR A 32 6.01 -26.91 6.26
C TYR A 32 6.28 -28.41 6.09
N SER A 33 5.36 -29.09 5.39
CA SER A 33 5.67 -30.41 4.84
C SER A 33 5.66 -30.35 3.30
N TYR A 34 6.40 -31.25 2.70
CA TYR A 34 6.64 -31.29 1.27
C TYR A 34 6.29 -32.66 0.69
N ASN A 35 5.73 -32.68 -0.50
CA ASN A 35 5.48 -33.90 -1.24
C ASN A 35 6.78 -34.48 -1.85
N ALA A 36 6.67 -35.63 -2.53
CA ALA A 36 7.79 -36.28 -3.17
C ALA A 36 8.50 -35.45 -4.30
N LEU A 37 7.83 -34.43 -4.81
CA LEU A 37 8.38 -33.49 -5.78
C LEU A 37 9.05 -32.26 -5.13
N GLY A 38 9.09 -32.21 -3.79
CA GLY A 38 9.64 -31.06 -3.05
C GLY A 38 8.72 -29.85 -3.02
N LEU A 39 7.45 -29.97 -3.38
CA LEU A 39 6.45 -28.91 -3.33
C LEU A 39 5.76 -28.92 -1.96
N ILE A 40 5.46 -27.71 -1.43
CA ILE A 40 4.77 -27.56 -0.14
C ILE A 40 3.37 -28.17 -0.24
N GLU A 41 3.08 -29.22 0.52
CA GLU A 41 1.75 -29.82 0.61
C GLU A 41 0.96 -29.32 1.82
N ARG A 42 1.65 -28.82 2.86
CA ARG A 42 1.05 -28.29 4.08
C ARG A 42 1.90 -27.14 4.61
N ALA A 43 1.25 -26.05 4.94
CA ALA A 43 1.81 -24.95 5.70
C ALA A 43 1.00 -24.79 6.98
N ASP A 44 1.66 -24.81 8.15
CA ASP A 44 1.07 -24.64 9.47
C ASP A 44 1.58 -23.34 10.06
N GLY A 45 0.68 -22.45 10.37
CA GLY A 45 0.99 -21.12 10.89
C GLY A 45 1.44 -21.15 12.36
N PRO A 46 1.83 -20.00 12.89
CA PRO A 46 2.42 -19.91 14.22
C PRO A 46 1.39 -19.93 15.37
N ARG A 47 0.11 -20.06 15.08
CA ARG A 47 -0.93 -20.07 16.11
C ARG A 47 -1.11 -21.46 16.71
N THR A 48 -1.11 -21.53 18.04
CA THR A 48 -1.31 -22.77 18.79
C THR A 48 -2.72 -22.88 19.39
N ASP A 49 -3.49 -21.80 19.33
CA ASP A 49 -4.84 -21.67 19.91
C ASP A 49 -5.97 -21.98 18.91
N VAL A 50 -5.64 -21.96 17.61
CA VAL A 50 -6.56 -22.31 16.51
C VAL A 50 -5.80 -23.05 15.43
N GLN A 51 -6.52 -23.82 14.63
CA GLN A 51 -5.95 -24.45 13.45
C GLN A 51 -5.77 -23.40 12.36
N ASP A 52 -4.53 -23.14 11.95
CA ASP A 52 -4.17 -22.19 10.88
C ASP A 52 -3.41 -22.88 9.73
N VAL A 53 -3.78 -24.12 9.47
CA VAL A 53 -3.20 -24.98 8.43
C VAL A 53 -3.77 -24.64 7.06
N THR A 54 -2.87 -24.49 6.07
CA THR A 54 -3.22 -24.47 4.66
C THR A 54 -2.66 -25.70 3.97
N LEU A 55 -3.50 -26.39 3.19
CA LEU A 55 -3.14 -27.60 2.43
C LEU A 55 -3.09 -27.27 0.93
N TYR A 56 -2.15 -27.90 0.24
CA TYR A 56 -1.93 -27.72 -1.19
C TYR A 56 -1.90 -29.12 -1.86
N ALA A 57 -2.53 -29.23 -3.02
CA ALA A 57 -2.46 -30.41 -3.86
C ALA A 57 -1.97 -30.05 -5.25
N TYR A 58 -1.28 -30.96 -5.90
CA TYR A 58 -0.65 -30.79 -7.20
C TYR A 58 -0.97 -31.95 -8.13
N ASP A 59 -0.92 -31.68 -9.44
CA ASP A 59 -0.95 -32.74 -10.44
C ASP A 59 0.44 -33.41 -10.62
N SER A 60 0.51 -34.38 -11.50
CA SER A 60 1.75 -35.12 -11.79
C SER A 60 2.84 -34.28 -12.48
N ARG A 61 2.50 -33.09 -12.99
CA ARG A 61 3.42 -32.11 -13.57
C ARG A 61 3.91 -31.09 -12.56
N GLY A 62 3.37 -31.10 -11.32
CA GLY A 62 3.66 -30.14 -10.28
C GLY A 62 2.81 -28.87 -10.32
N ASN A 63 1.76 -28.83 -11.14
CA ASN A 63 0.83 -27.70 -11.13
C ASN A 63 -0.10 -27.77 -9.90
N LEU A 64 -0.33 -26.63 -9.26
CA LEU A 64 -1.19 -26.51 -8.10
C LEU A 64 -2.67 -26.75 -8.49
N THR A 65 -3.30 -27.81 -8.00
CA THR A 65 -4.69 -28.14 -8.34
C THR A 65 -5.69 -27.74 -7.27
N GLN A 66 -5.25 -27.62 -6.01
CA GLN A 66 -6.14 -27.26 -4.92
C GLN A 66 -5.38 -26.55 -3.79
N VAL A 67 -6.06 -25.56 -3.21
CA VAL A 67 -5.68 -24.94 -1.94
C VAL A 67 -6.86 -25.08 -0.98
N THR A 68 -6.60 -25.61 0.24
CA THR A 68 -7.60 -25.66 1.33
C THR A 68 -7.09 -24.83 2.49
N ASN A 69 -7.82 -23.78 2.86
CA ASN A 69 -7.44 -22.93 4.00
C ASN A 69 -7.83 -23.56 5.35
N ALA A 70 -7.45 -22.90 6.44
CA ALA A 70 -7.73 -23.35 7.81
C ALA A 70 -9.22 -23.51 8.15
N LEU A 71 -10.12 -22.86 7.40
CA LEU A 71 -11.57 -22.96 7.54
C LEU A 71 -12.16 -24.11 6.72
N GLY A 72 -11.32 -24.89 6.03
CA GLY A 72 -11.76 -25.96 5.14
C GLY A 72 -12.31 -25.46 3.79
N GLN A 73 -12.18 -24.17 3.48
CA GLN A 73 -12.61 -23.62 2.21
C GLN A 73 -11.63 -24.02 1.11
N VAL A 74 -12.16 -24.50 0.01
CA VAL A 74 -11.38 -25.09 -1.08
C VAL A 74 -11.42 -24.19 -2.32
N THR A 75 -10.25 -23.81 -2.80
CA THR A 75 -10.05 -23.22 -4.14
C THR A 75 -9.42 -24.28 -5.05
N ARG A 76 -9.95 -24.46 -6.25
CA ARG A 76 -9.42 -25.39 -7.26
C ARG A 76 -8.89 -24.65 -8.46
N LEU A 77 -7.79 -25.15 -9.03
CA LEU A 77 -7.19 -24.65 -10.26
C LEU A 77 -7.12 -25.82 -11.24
N GLY A 78 -7.40 -25.56 -12.51
CA GLY A 78 -7.44 -26.63 -13.52
C GLY A 78 -7.15 -26.10 -14.92
N ASP A 79 -7.32 -26.97 -15.89
CA ASP A 79 -7.17 -26.70 -17.33
C ASP A 79 -5.84 -26.05 -17.68
N TYR A 80 -4.76 -26.56 -17.09
CA TYR A 80 -3.40 -26.02 -17.28
C TYR A 80 -2.92 -26.16 -18.72
N ASP A 81 -2.41 -25.05 -19.25
CA ASP A 81 -1.71 -25.06 -20.55
C ASP A 81 -0.33 -25.74 -20.46
N GLU A 82 0.36 -25.87 -21.58
CA GLU A 82 1.69 -26.46 -21.64
C GLU A 82 2.77 -25.64 -20.88
N ARG A 83 2.48 -24.40 -20.57
CA ARG A 83 3.36 -23.48 -19.82
C ARG A 83 3.07 -23.47 -18.33
N GLY A 84 2.11 -24.29 -17.85
CA GLY A 84 1.72 -24.36 -16.43
C GLY A 84 0.83 -23.19 -15.98
N LYS A 85 0.08 -22.56 -16.90
CA LYS A 85 -0.89 -21.51 -16.56
C LYS A 85 -2.28 -22.12 -16.44
N PRO A 86 -3.03 -21.86 -15.32
CA PRO A 86 -4.35 -22.42 -15.14
C PRO A 86 -5.36 -21.78 -16.10
N GLY A 87 -6.15 -22.59 -16.78
CA GLY A 87 -7.29 -22.14 -17.61
C GLY A 87 -8.57 -21.95 -16.81
N SER A 88 -8.65 -22.49 -15.56
CA SER A 88 -9.79 -22.31 -14.68
C SER A 88 -9.40 -22.18 -13.21
N ILE A 89 -10.19 -21.40 -12.48
CA ILE A 89 -10.12 -21.27 -11.02
C ILE A 89 -11.56 -21.35 -10.48
N THR A 90 -11.80 -22.28 -9.57
CA THR A 90 -13.08 -22.41 -8.85
C THR A 90 -12.87 -21.99 -7.41
N ASP A 91 -13.59 -20.98 -6.95
CA ASP A 91 -13.52 -20.49 -5.57
C ASP A 91 -14.24 -21.42 -4.58
N ALA A 92 -14.16 -21.09 -3.28
CA ALA A 92 -14.80 -21.87 -2.23
C ALA A 92 -16.33 -21.89 -2.27
N ASN A 93 -16.97 -20.99 -3.00
CA ASN A 93 -18.41 -20.95 -3.21
C ASN A 93 -18.83 -21.76 -4.45
N GLY A 94 -17.87 -22.38 -5.15
CA GLY A 94 -18.12 -23.14 -6.38
C GLY A 94 -18.22 -22.28 -7.63
N VAL A 95 -17.91 -20.99 -7.57
CA VAL A 95 -17.91 -20.11 -8.73
C VAL A 95 -16.62 -20.32 -9.53
N THR A 96 -16.79 -20.70 -10.80
CA THR A 96 -15.66 -20.94 -11.70
C THR A 96 -15.40 -19.71 -12.58
N SER A 97 -14.14 -19.28 -12.59
CA SER A 97 -13.59 -18.31 -13.54
C SER A 97 -12.77 -19.04 -14.59
N SER A 98 -13.01 -18.79 -15.85
CA SER A 98 -12.19 -19.26 -16.98
C SER A 98 -11.18 -18.18 -17.35
N LEU A 99 -9.93 -18.59 -17.58
CA LEU A 99 -8.83 -17.71 -17.95
C LEU A 99 -8.33 -18.06 -19.35
N ALA A 100 -8.08 -17.04 -20.16
CA ALA A 100 -7.42 -17.22 -21.46
C ALA A 100 -6.18 -16.33 -21.53
N TYR A 101 -5.17 -16.81 -22.24
CA TYR A 101 -3.87 -16.15 -22.36
C TYR A 101 -3.53 -15.84 -23.80
N THR A 102 -2.70 -14.82 -24.04
CA THR A 102 -2.16 -14.51 -25.38
C THR A 102 -1.24 -15.64 -25.87
N GLY A 103 -1.25 -15.89 -27.19
CA GLY A 103 -0.57 -17.07 -27.75
C GLY A 103 0.93 -17.12 -27.55
N VAL A 104 1.64 -16.01 -27.82
CA VAL A 104 3.11 -15.97 -27.82
C VAL A 104 3.66 -15.58 -26.44
N ASP A 105 3.16 -14.47 -25.90
CA ASP A 105 3.70 -13.88 -24.66
C ASP A 105 3.10 -14.51 -23.40
N GLY A 106 1.93 -15.13 -23.55
CA GLY A 106 1.21 -15.77 -22.45
C GLY A 106 0.69 -14.81 -21.40
N TRP A 107 0.41 -13.56 -21.77
CA TRP A 107 -0.28 -12.62 -20.88
C TRP A 107 -1.75 -12.96 -20.75
N LEU A 108 -2.38 -12.59 -19.64
CA LEU A 108 -3.80 -12.87 -19.40
C LEU A 108 -4.66 -12.06 -20.37
N ALA A 109 -5.28 -12.73 -21.35
CA ALA A 109 -6.11 -12.07 -22.35
C ALA A 109 -7.54 -11.83 -21.88
N SER A 110 -8.09 -12.77 -21.09
CA SER A 110 -9.42 -12.59 -20.50
C SER A 110 -9.66 -13.43 -19.26
N VAL A 111 -10.61 -12.94 -18.44
CA VAL A 111 -11.22 -13.67 -17.34
C VAL A 111 -12.72 -13.67 -17.53
N SER A 112 -13.35 -14.85 -17.50
CA SER A 112 -14.81 -15.02 -17.64
C SER A 112 -15.36 -15.66 -16.37
N THR A 113 -16.24 -14.98 -15.66
CA THR A 113 -16.87 -15.45 -14.42
C THR A 113 -18.37 -15.24 -14.51
N ALA A 114 -19.17 -16.28 -14.26
CA ALA A 114 -20.64 -16.21 -14.26
C ALA A 114 -21.23 -15.51 -15.50
N GLY A 115 -20.64 -15.76 -16.69
CA GLY A 115 -21.10 -15.20 -17.96
C GLY A 115 -20.61 -13.76 -18.25
N SER A 116 -19.92 -13.11 -17.32
CA SER A 116 -19.28 -11.80 -17.53
C SER A 116 -17.82 -11.98 -17.89
N THR A 117 -17.34 -11.35 -18.97
CA THR A 117 -15.96 -11.48 -19.43
C THR A 117 -15.24 -10.14 -19.37
N THR A 118 -14.15 -10.08 -18.63
CA THR A 118 -13.18 -8.97 -18.69
C THR A 118 -12.06 -9.35 -19.66
N ARG A 119 -11.69 -8.44 -20.57
CA ARG A 119 -10.60 -8.60 -21.54
C ARG A 119 -9.50 -7.59 -21.29
N PHE A 120 -8.26 -8.00 -21.60
CA PHE A 120 -7.06 -7.21 -21.43
C PHE A 120 -6.30 -7.13 -22.75
N ASP A 121 -5.98 -5.91 -23.19
CA ASP A 121 -5.13 -5.66 -24.33
C ASP A 121 -3.78 -5.11 -23.83
N TYR A 122 -2.72 -5.42 -24.55
CA TYR A 122 -1.34 -5.11 -24.18
C TYR A 122 -0.60 -4.45 -25.34
N ASP A 123 0.38 -3.65 -25.01
CA ASP A 123 1.39 -3.22 -25.97
C ASP A 123 2.44 -4.32 -26.23
N ALA A 124 3.40 -4.04 -27.11
CA ALA A 124 4.44 -4.99 -27.49
C ALA A 124 5.41 -5.39 -26.37
N VAL A 125 5.38 -4.68 -25.23
CA VAL A 125 6.25 -4.93 -24.07
C VAL A 125 5.50 -5.41 -22.82
N GLY A 126 4.17 -5.68 -22.95
CA GLY A 126 3.34 -6.26 -21.90
C GLY A 126 2.67 -5.27 -20.97
N GLN A 127 2.66 -4.00 -21.29
CA GLN A 127 1.87 -3.03 -20.53
C GLN A 127 0.40 -3.08 -20.96
N ILE A 128 -0.53 -3.06 -20.00
CA ILE A 128 -1.97 -3.05 -20.30
C ILE A 128 -2.33 -1.75 -20.99
N THR A 129 -2.84 -1.81 -22.21
CA THR A 129 -3.33 -0.65 -22.97
C THR A 129 -4.84 -0.48 -22.86
N ARG A 130 -5.60 -1.58 -22.59
CA ARG A 130 -7.04 -1.51 -22.40
C ARG A 130 -7.55 -2.66 -21.52
N VAL A 131 -8.54 -2.33 -20.71
CA VAL A 131 -9.35 -3.31 -19.97
C VAL A 131 -10.80 -3.11 -20.36
N THR A 132 -11.44 -4.12 -20.94
CA THR A 132 -12.86 -4.09 -21.33
C THR A 132 -13.65 -5.05 -20.44
N ARG A 133 -14.70 -4.56 -19.79
CA ARG A 133 -15.58 -5.34 -18.93
C ARG A 133 -16.68 -6.03 -19.74
N GLY A 134 -17.38 -6.99 -19.12
CA GLY A 134 -18.47 -7.74 -19.74
C GLY A 134 -19.69 -6.90 -20.13
N ASP A 135 -19.90 -5.76 -19.53
CA ASP A 135 -20.94 -4.78 -19.89
C ASP A 135 -20.55 -3.87 -21.07
N GLY A 136 -19.35 -4.04 -21.64
CA GLY A 136 -18.82 -3.23 -22.73
C GLY A 136 -18.12 -1.95 -22.28
N SER A 137 -18.16 -1.60 -21.00
CA SER A 137 -17.37 -0.48 -20.48
C SER A 137 -15.87 -0.79 -20.55
N TRP A 138 -15.05 0.24 -20.75
CA TRP A 138 -13.61 0.04 -20.82
C TRP A 138 -12.83 1.21 -20.22
N LEU A 139 -11.58 0.89 -19.83
CA LEU A 139 -10.52 1.85 -19.53
C LEU A 139 -9.35 1.61 -20.49
N SER A 140 -8.78 2.70 -21.02
CA SER A 140 -7.53 2.68 -21.79
C SER A 140 -6.41 3.32 -20.96
N TYR A 141 -5.20 2.88 -21.22
CA TYR A 141 -3.99 3.33 -20.53
C TYR A 141 -2.96 3.72 -21.58
N GLU A 142 -2.33 4.87 -21.39
CA GLU A 142 -1.26 5.36 -22.26
C GLU A 142 0.00 5.57 -21.46
N TYR A 143 1.12 5.26 -22.09
CA TYR A 143 2.44 5.31 -21.49
C TYR A 143 3.37 6.18 -22.32
N ASP A 144 4.34 6.81 -21.68
CA ASP A 144 5.42 7.51 -22.35
C ASP A 144 6.53 6.53 -22.79
N ASP A 145 7.54 7.06 -23.51
CA ASP A 145 8.66 6.27 -23.98
C ASP A 145 9.48 5.61 -22.85
N ALA A 146 9.41 6.16 -21.63
CA ALA A 146 9.98 5.57 -20.43
C ALA A 146 9.06 4.56 -19.75
N ARG A 147 7.93 4.18 -20.40
CA ARG A 147 6.92 3.22 -19.93
C ARG A 147 6.18 3.65 -18.65
N ARG A 148 6.09 4.95 -18.41
CA ARG A 148 5.36 5.52 -17.27
C ARG A 148 3.94 5.86 -17.72
N LEU A 149 2.93 5.57 -16.89
CA LEU A 149 1.53 5.87 -17.16
C LEU A 149 1.32 7.39 -17.25
N VAL A 150 0.85 7.88 -18.39
CA VAL A 150 0.60 9.31 -18.65
C VAL A 150 -0.86 9.63 -18.93
N ALA A 151 -1.71 8.65 -19.26
CA ALA A 151 -3.14 8.88 -19.35
C ALA A 151 -3.98 7.63 -19.09
N ILE A 152 -5.21 7.87 -18.62
CA ILE A 152 -6.30 6.89 -18.50
C ILE A 152 -7.52 7.50 -19.14
N GLY A 153 -8.15 6.77 -20.08
CA GLY A 153 -9.41 7.15 -20.72
C GLY A 153 -10.50 6.13 -20.42
N ASN A 154 -11.78 6.50 -20.63
CA ASN A 154 -12.91 5.58 -20.53
C ASN A 154 -13.81 5.67 -21.77
N ASN A 155 -14.78 4.75 -21.88
CA ASN A 155 -15.73 4.69 -22.96
C ASN A 155 -16.74 5.85 -23.00
N LEU A 156 -16.78 6.71 -21.98
CA LEU A 156 -17.60 7.92 -21.94
C LEU A 156 -16.85 9.14 -22.49
N GLY A 157 -15.57 8.98 -22.89
CA GLY A 157 -14.72 10.06 -23.39
C GLY A 157 -14.04 10.88 -22.29
N GLU A 158 -14.24 10.53 -21.03
CA GLU A 158 -13.54 11.18 -19.93
C GLU A 158 -12.05 10.73 -19.88
N ARG A 159 -11.17 11.64 -19.49
CA ARG A 159 -9.74 11.40 -19.51
C ARG A 159 -9.05 11.96 -18.27
N LEU A 160 -8.16 11.17 -17.71
CA LEU A 160 -7.23 11.53 -16.66
C LEU A 160 -5.83 11.56 -17.26
N GLU A 161 -5.13 12.69 -17.18
CA GLU A 161 -3.78 12.87 -17.72
C GLU A 161 -2.79 13.23 -16.63
N TYR A 162 -1.55 12.80 -16.82
CA TYR A 162 -0.43 13.07 -15.94
C TYR A 162 0.74 13.66 -16.70
N ASP A 163 1.35 14.70 -16.14
CA ASP A 163 2.70 15.10 -16.52
C ASP A 163 3.69 14.49 -15.52
N VAL A 164 4.80 14.02 -16.05
CA VAL A 164 5.84 13.36 -15.26
C VAL A 164 7.18 13.98 -15.64
N ASP A 165 7.97 14.39 -14.64
CA ASP A 165 9.31 14.92 -14.89
C ASP A 165 10.32 13.81 -15.28
N THR A 166 11.55 14.20 -15.58
CA THR A 166 12.61 13.27 -15.97
C THR A 166 13.01 12.30 -14.85
N LYS A 167 12.70 12.60 -13.59
CA LYS A 167 12.98 11.75 -12.42
C LYS A 167 11.82 10.79 -12.11
N GLY A 168 10.68 10.95 -12.79
CA GLY A 168 9.49 10.12 -12.57
C GLY A 168 8.47 10.73 -11.59
N ASN A 169 8.69 11.94 -11.09
CA ASN A 169 7.73 12.60 -10.22
C ASN A 169 6.55 13.13 -11.05
N ARG A 170 5.34 12.94 -10.54
CA ARG A 170 4.12 13.48 -11.17
C ARG A 170 4.01 14.97 -10.89
N THR A 171 4.16 15.81 -11.94
CA THR A 171 4.15 17.27 -11.84
C THR A 171 2.77 17.87 -12.09
N ALA A 172 1.89 17.18 -12.84
CA ALA A 172 0.50 17.58 -12.99
C ALA A 172 -0.44 16.38 -13.12
N GLN A 173 -1.70 16.61 -12.74
CA GLN A 173 -2.82 15.74 -13.01
C GLN A 173 -3.99 16.56 -13.51
N ARG A 174 -4.58 16.16 -14.64
CA ARG A 174 -5.73 16.81 -15.26
C ARG A 174 -6.86 15.82 -15.49
N ILE A 175 -8.07 16.21 -15.12
CA ILE A 175 -9.29 15.48 -15.45
C ILE A 175 -10.00 16.28 -16.52
N LYS A 176 -10.31 15.65 -17.63
CA LYS A 176 -11.08 16.18 -18.76
C LYS A 176 -12.39 15.44 -18.89
N ASP A 177 -13.45 16.16 -19.26
CA ASP A 177 -14.73 15.57 -19.61
C ASP A 177 -14.72 15.00 -21.04
N ALA A 178 -15.87 14.45 -21.45
CA ALA A 178 -16.06 13.84 -22.77
C ALA A 178 -15.86 14.82 -23.95
N SER A 179 -15.97 16.12 -23.71
CA SER A 179 -15.69 17.17 -24.72
C SER A 179 -14.20 17.51 -24.81
N GLY A 180 -13.37 16.99 -23.92
CA GLY A 180 -11.97 17.33 -23.77
C GLY A 180 -11.73 18.57 -22.90
N SER A 181 -12.80 19.16 -22.34
CA SER A 181 -12.71 20.34 -21.50
C SER A 181 -12.09 19.98 -20.11
N LEU A 182 -11.24 20.86 -19.61
CA LEU A 182 -10.59 20.68 -18.32
C LEU A 182 -11.61 20.87 -17.18
N VAL A 183 -11.87 19.80 -16.43
CA VAL A 183 -12.76 19.80 -15.26
C VAL A 183 -11.98 20.10 -13.98
N ARG A 184 -10.79 19.52 -13.86
CA ARG A 184 -9.96 19.64 -12.65
C ARG A 184 -8.48 19.53 -13.00
N GLN A 185 -7.66 20.34 -12.33
CA GLN A 185 -6.20 20.23 -12.41
C GLN A 185 -5.60 20.31 -11.02
N GLN A 186 -4.52 19.56 -10.83
CA GLN A 186 -3.62 19.64 -9.67
C GLN A 186 -2.20 19.67 -10.18
N GLN A 187 -1.32 20.38 -9.48
CA GLN A 187 0.09 20.51 -9.87
C GLN A 187 0.99 20.32 -8.65
N TRP A 188 2.18 19.78 -8.88
CA TRP A 188 3.20 19.57 -7.87
C TRP A 188 4.55 20.01 -8.39
N THR A 189 5.35 20.57 -7.52
CA THR A 189 6.77 20.88 -7.81
C THR A 189 7.64 20.21 -6.76
N TYR A 190 8.78 19.73 -7.21
CA TYR A 190 9.73 18.99 -6.39
C TYR A 190 11.09 19.68 -6.43
N ASP A 191 11.91 19.43 -5.43
CA ASP A 191 13.30 19.83 -5.43
C ASP A 191 14.19 18.85 -6.22
N GLU A 192 15.49 19.11 -6.20
CA GLU A 192 16.48 18.27 -6.89
C GLU A 192 16.61 16.88 -6.30
N LEU A 193 16.17 16.65 -5.07
CA LEU A 193 16.14 15.34 -4.41
C LEU A 193 14.81 14.59 -4.61
N GLY A 194 13.83 15.21 -5.30
CA GLY A 194 12.51 14.62 -5.52
C GLY A 194 11.53 14.82 -4.36
N ARG A 195 11.83 15.70 -3.40
CA ARG A 195 10.94 16.01 -2.27
C ARG A 195 9.93 17.07 -2.71
N LEU A 196 8.68 16.92 -2.26
CA LEU A 196 7.58 17.81 -2.65
C LEU A 196 7.75 19.21 -2.06
N LEU A 197 7.96 20.23 -2.88
CA LEU A 197 8.05 21.62 -2.44
C LEU A 197 6.70 22.33 -2.43
N ARG A 198 5.83 22.01 -3.40
CA ARG A 198 4.58 22.73 -3.56
C ARG A 198 3.49 21.82 -4.17
N ALA A 199 2.27 21.94 -3.66
CA ALA A 199 1.07 21.36 -4.25
C ALA A 199 0.04 22.46 -4.50
N VAL A 200 -0.49 22.50 -5.73
CA VAL A 200 -1.56 23.44 -6.14
C VAL A 200 -2.80 22.62 -6.42
N GLY A 201 -3.86 22.86 -5.66
CA GLY A 201 -5.15 22.21 -5.85
C GLY A 201 -5.97 22.81 -6.98
N ALA A 202 -7.12 22.19 -7.28
CA ALA A 202 -7.98 22.55 -8.40
C ALA A 202 -8.54 23.98 -8.35
N GLY A 203 -8.69 24.55 -7.18
CA GLY A 203 -9.11 25.95 -6.99
C GLY A 203 -7.94 26.95 -6.85
N GLY A 204 -6.72 26.54 -7.22
CA GLY A 204 -5.52 27.38 -7.10
C GLY A 204 -4.95 27.45 -5.67
N GLN A 205 -5.60 26.79 -4.71
CA GLN A 205 -5.12 26.73 -3.32
C GLN A 205 -3.76 26.03 -3.26
N THR A 206 -2.80 26.71 -2.64
CA THR A 206 -1.41 26.25 -2.59
C THR A 206 -1.03 25.78 -1.19
N ARG A 207 -0.31 24.66 -1.13
CA ARG A 207 0.40 24.17 0.04
C ARG A 207 1.89 24.11 -0.29
N SER A 208 2.74 24.58 0.60
CA SER A 208 4.20 24.56 0.42
C SER A 208 4.87 23.81 1.55
N PHE A 209 6.00 23.17 1.24
CA PHE A 209 6.76 22.35 2.16
C PHE A 209 8.23 22.78 2.15
N ALA A 210 8.90 22.61 3.27
CA ALA A 210 10.33 22.86 3.41
C ALA A 210 10.99 21.68 4.17
N TYR A 211 12.23 21.41 3.83
CA TYR A 211 13.01 20.30 4.38
C TYR A 211 14.39 20.80 4.80
N ASP A 212 14.97 20.17 5.79
CA ASP A 212 16.38 20.35 6.11
C ASP A 212 17.29 19.47 5.24
N LEU A 213 18.60 19.49 5.57
CA LEU A 213 19.59 18.71 4.82
C LEU A 213 19.52 17.20 5.08
N ASN A 214 18.84 16.79 6.14
CA ASN A 214 18.65 15.37 6.52
C ASN A 214 17.29 14.83 6.06
N ASP A 215 16.57 15.56 5.17
CA ASP A 215 15.24 15.24 4.65
C ASP A 215 14.09 15.35 5.67
N ASN A 216 14.32 15.91 6.86
CA ASN A 216 13.27 16.16 7.81
C ASN A 216 12.34 17.28 7.32
N PRO A 217 10.99 17.13 7.46
CA PRO A 217 10.04 18.17 7.10
C PRO A 217 10.05 19.29 8.14
N VAL A 218 10.70 20.41 7.82
CA VAL A 218 10.83 21.55 8.75
C VAL A 218 9.76 22.62 8.60
N GLY A 219 8.94 22.55 7.55
CA GLY A 219 7.90 23.56 7.36
C GLY A 219 6.77 23.11 6.44
N GLU A 220 5.56 23.53 6.78
CA GLU A 220 4.38 23.44 5.94
C GLU A 220 3.60 24.76 5.99
N THR A 221 3.26 25.32 4.82
CA THR A 221 2.34 26.45 4.73
C THR A 221 1.07 26.00 4.01
N ASN A 222 -0.07 26.14 4.65
CA ASN A 222 -1.34 25.73 4.10
C ASN A 222 -1.92 26.81 3.15
N PRO A 223 -3.02 26.53 2.41
CA PRO A 223 -3.62 27.47 1.47
C PRO A 223 -4.11 28.79 2.06
N ARG A 224 -4.33 28.86 3.37
CA ARG A 224 -4.71 30.09 4.08
C ARG A 224 -3.50 30.89 4.58
N GLN A 225 -2.30 30.52 4.14
CA GLN A 225 -1.02 31.13 4.56
C GLN A 225 -0.68 30.89 6.04
N PHE A 226 -1.28 29.91 6.66
CA PHE A 226 -0.89 29.47 8.00
C PHE A 226 0.30 28.54 7.89
N ALA A 227 1.39 28.90 8.55
CA ALA A 227 2.63 28.14 8.55
C ALA A 227 2.80 27.34 9.84
N HIS A 228 3.16 26.07 9.70
CA HIS A 228 3.69 25.23 10.75
C HIS A 228 5.18 25.07 10.53
N SER A 229 5.96 25.03 11.60
CA SER A 229 7.38 24.68 11.51
C SER A 229 7.76 23.62 12.54
N GLN A 230 8.76 22.82 12.17
CA GLN A 230 9.34 21.77 13.00
C GLN A 230 10.85 21.96 13.05
N ALA A 231 11.46 21.56 14.17
CA ALA A 231 12.90 21.57 14.35
C ALA A 231 13.35 20.19 14.83
N PHE A 232 14.43 19.73 14.27
CA PHE A 232 15.01 18.42 14.58
C PHE A 232 16.43 18.58 15.12
N ASP A 233 16.88 17.67 15.95
CA ASP A 233 18.25 17.62 16.41
C ASP A 233 19.17 16.83 15.43
N ALA A 234 20.42 16.67 15.79
CA ALA A 234 21.39 15.96 14.96
C ALA A 234 21.13 14.44 14.83
N LEU A 235 20.20 13.89 15.58
CA LEU A 235 19.75 12.50 15.50
C LEU A 235 18.38 12.38 14.81
N ASP A 236 17.93 13.44 14.12
CA ASP A 236 16.64 13.53 13.44
C ASP A 236 15.41 13.37 14.36
N ARG A 237 15.58 13.68 15.68
CA ARG A 237 14.47 13.67 16.64
C ARG A 237 13.82 15.05 16.67
N LEU A 238 12.48 15.11 16.70
CA LEU A 238 11.69 16.34 16.78
C LEU A 238 11.94 17.03 18.13
N VAL A 239 12.59 18.18 18.15
CA VAL A 239 12.87 18.97 19.36
C VAL A 239 12.01 20.22 19.49
N GLY A 240 11.29 20.59 18.45
CA GLY A 240 10.39 21.74 18.46
C GLY A 240 9.38 21.75 17.36
N GLN A 241 8.23 22.34 17.65
CA GLN A 241 7.23 22.66 16.61
C GLN A 241 6.58 24.01 16.94
N SER A 242 6.20 24.75 15.89
CA SER A 242 5.45 25.98 16.03
C SER A 242 4.15 25.89 15.27
N ASP A 243 3.05 26.32 15.90
CA ASP A 243 1.76 26.44 15.26
C ASP A 243 1.61 27.77 14.50
N PRO A 244 0.59 27.94 13.67
CA PRO A 244 0.37 29.18 12.88
C PRO A 244 0.10 30.43 13.72
N LEU A 245 -0.22 30.30 14.99
CA LEU A 245 -0.47 31.40 15.92
C LEU A 245 0.80 31.78 16.70
N GLY A 246 1.93 31.09 16.42
CA GLY A 246 3.21 31.32 17.08
C GLY A 246 3.39 30.54 18.40
N GLY A 247 2.43 29.67 18.74
CA GLY A 247 2.56 28.76 19.86
C GLY A 247 3.70 27.76 19.60
N LYS A 248 4.58 27.58 20.60
CA LYS A 248 5.76 26.71 20.48
C LYS A 248 5.67 25.56 21.46
N THR A 249 5.82 24.33 20.95
CA THR A 249 6.07 23.13 21.76
C THR A 249 7.53 22.76 21.63
N GLN A 250 8.18 22.45 22.77
CA GLN A 250 9.56 21.98 22.80
C GLN A 250 9.60 20.57 23.40
N LEU A 251 10.49 19.74 22.88
CA LEU A 251 10.68 18.35 23.29
C LEU A 251 12.14 18.14 23.64
N ALA A 252 12.41 17.33 24.68
CA ALA A 252 13.75 16.92 25.03
C ALA A 252 13.81 15.40 25.23
N TYR A 253 14.99 14.84 24.98
CA TYR A 253 15.23 13.39 25.00
C TYR A 253 16.48 13.07 25.82
N ASP A 254 16.53 11.88 26.36
CA ASP A 254 17.73 11.32 26.96
C ASP A 254 18.66 10.68 25.91
N ALA A 255 19.77 10.10 26.41
CA ALA A 255 20.74 9.43 25.55
C ALA A 255 20.26 8.09 24.96
N GLN A 256 19.15 7.57 25.44
CA GLN A 256 18.49 6.34 24.97
C GLN A 256 17.29 6.64 24.05
N ASP A 257 17.14 7.90 23.59
CA ASP A 257 16.05 8.39 22.74
C ASP A 257 14.65 8.40 23.41
N ASN A 258 14.59 8.29 24.73
CA ASN A 258 13.33 8.44 25.45
C ASN A 258 12.98 9.93 25.58
N LEU A 259 11.69 10.29 25.37
CA LEU A 259 11.19 11.64 25.54
C LEU A 259 11.13 12.02 27.02
N THR A 260 11.99 12.93 27.49
CA THR A 260 12.08 13.30 28.92
C THR A 260 11.29 14.54 29.28
N GLU A 261 11.05 15.45 28.33
CA GLU A 261 10.31 16.68 28.61
C GLU A 261 9.49 17.13 27.39
N VAL A 262 8.28 17.63 27.67
CA VAL A 262 7.45 18.38 26.72
C VAL A 262 7.04 19.69 27.37
N LYS A 263 7.36 20.81 26.71
CA LYS A 263 6.91 22.14 27.11
C LYS A 263 5.88 22.65 26.12
N ASP A 264 4.67 22.90 26.59
CA ASP A 264 3.56 23.35 25.74
C ASP A 264 3.65 24.86 25.39
N PRO A 265 2.83 25.38 24.46
CA PRO A 265 2.82 26.80 24.09
C PRO A 265 2.47 27.76 25.21
N ARG A 266 1.84 27.29 26.29
CA ARG A 266 1.51 28.09 27.49
C ARG A 266 2.66 28.09 28.51
N GLY A 267 3.75 27.38 28.21
CA GLY A 267 4.91 27.24 29.08
C GLY A 267 4.77 26.14 30.16
N VAL A 268 3.70 25.35 30.10
CA VAL A 268 3.52 24.20 31.01
C VAL A 268 4.47 23.09 30.59
N THR A 269 5.23 22.56 31.55
CA THR A 269 6.20 21.49 31.33
C THR A 269 5.70 20.18 31.92
N THR A 270 5.69 19.13 31.09
CA THR A 270 5.46 17.75 31.50
C THR A 270 6.79 17.01 31.42
N ARG A 271 7.15 16.26 32.47
CA ARG A 271 8.37 15.44 32.51
C ARG A 271 8.04 13.97 32.58
N TYR A 272 8.89 13.16 31.99
CA TYR A 272 8.80 11.72 31.96
C TYR A 272 10.08 11.13 32.52
N GLU A 273 9.94 10.11 33.33
CA GLU A 273 11.03 9.31 33.89
C GLU A 273 10.84 7.86 33.45
N TYR A 274 11.92 7.21 33.12
CA TYR A 274 11.91 5.83 32.64
C TYR A 274 12.75 4.96 33.58
N ASP A 275 12.29 3.76 33.83
CA ASP A 275 13.05 2.72 34.49
C ASP A 275 14.15 2.19 33.53
N GLY A 276 15.33 1.91 34.06
CA GLY A 276 16.47 1.43 33.29
C GLY A 276 16.35 -0.03 32.84
#